data_eb72442d63ed752e08beadc72fb084a6
#
_entry.id   eb72442d63ed752e08beadc72fb084a6
#
_cell.length_a   1.000
_cell.length_b   1.000
_cell.length_c   1.000
_cell.angle_alpha   90.00
_cell.angle_beta   90.00
_cell.angle_gamma   90.00
#
_symmetry.space_group_name_H-M   'P 1'
#
loop_
_entity.id
_entity.type
_entity.pdbx_description
1 polymer ?
#
loop_
_entity_poly.entity_id
_entity_poly.type
_entity_poly.pdbx_seq_one_letter_code
_entity_poly.pdbx_strand_id
1 'polypeptide(L)'
;MISFFICLFLLIGGYFVYGKVVENTFAPDDRETPAVKINDGVDYVVMPQWKLFLVQLLNIAGLGPIFGAMQGALWGPVVFLWITFGTIFAGGVHDYFSGMLSERNDGASISEVCGIYLGGFMKNVMRVFSVVLLVMVGTVFAVGPAGLIVTLFKNGNVSGIVTSTEFWLWIILAYYFIATFISIDKIIGRIYPLFGICLIIMALGVALGIFTHSQYQIPEIWSHFTNMHPKATPIWSVMFITVACGAISGFHATQSPLMARCMKSEKQGHFVFYGAMVAEGIIALIWAAAGCSIYEVTDGLSTGLSAILANGQSAAIYDVCSKTMGGVGVALAMIGVIVCPITSGDTAFRSARLVLADWFKIDQGKYAKRLMLCVPLLAVGAFVGHLDYTIIWRYFSWTNQTLAMIVLWTASMFLFKEKKNYWITAVPATFMSAVSMTYFFYAKECLNLGTKVAYPAGIIIAAVFFGIFMYATRKHTKEAA
;
A
#
# COMPACT_ATOMS: atom_id res chain seq x y z
N MET A 1 -15.49 -14.43 15.63
CA MET A 1 -15.95 -13.02 15.82
C MET A 1 -15.14 -12.28 16.89
N ILE A 2 -14.83 -12.89 18.03
CA ILE A 2 -14.06 -12.25 19.12
C ILE A 2 -12.67 -11.85 18.64
N SER A 3 -11.96 -12.72 17.92
CA SER A 3 -10.64 -12.42 17.34
C SER A 3 -10.64 -11.17 16.47
N PHE A 4 -11.67 -10.97 15.65
CA PHE A 4 -11.84 -9.77 14.83
C PHE A 4 -11.91 -8.50 15.69
N PHE A 5 -12.76 -8.50 16.72
CA PHE A 5 -12.90 -7.33 17.59
C PHE A 5 -11.63 -7.07 18.40
N ILE A 6 -10.94 -8.11 18.87
CA ILE A 6 -9.64 -7.95 19.52
C ILE A 6 -8.65 -7.25 18.57
N CYS A 7 -8.55 -7.72 17.33
CA CYS A 7 -7.67 -7.12 16.31
C CYS A 7 -8.09 -5.67 16.00
N LEU A 8 -9.38 -5.38 15.88
CA LEU A 8 -9.89 -4.03 15.67
C LEU A 8 -9.54 -3.09 16.84
N PHE A 9 -9.76 -3.55 18.08
CA PHE A 9 -9.40 -2.76 19.27
C PHE A 9 -7.89 -2.57 19.40
N LEU A 10 -7.08 -3.55 19.02
CA LEU A 10 -5.62 -3.42 18.98
C LEU A 10 -5.17 -2.40 17.94
N LEU A 11 -5.78 -2.37 16.74
CA LEU A 11 -5.48 -1.37 15.72
C LEU A 11 -5.78 0.05 16.22
N ILE A 12 -6.97 0.25 16.79
CA ILE A 12 -7.39 1.54 17.35
C ILE A 12 -6.49 1.91 18.55
N GLY A 13 -6.25 0.98 19.47
CA GLY A 13 -5.34 1.18 20.60
C GLY A 13 -3.91 1.46 20.17
N GLY A 14 -3.45 0.77 19.12
CA GLY A 14 -2.14 0.99 18.51
C GLY A 14 -1.95 2.43 18.00
N TYR A 15 -2.99 3.01 17.40
CA TYR A 15 -2.97 4.43 17.01
C TYR A 15 -2.71 5.35 18.21
N PHE A 16 -3.46 5.18 19.29
CA PHE A 16 -3.37 6.06 20.45
C PHE A 16 -2.12 5.82 21.32
N VAL A 17 -1.65 4.58 21.40
CA VAL A 17 -0.54 4.20 22.29
C VAL A 17 0.77 4.16 21.50
N TYR A 18 0.92 3.23 20.58
CA TYR A 18 2.19 3.03 19.87
C TYR A 18 2.47 4.14 18.85
N GLY A 19 1.44 4.62 18.15
CA GLY A 19 1.56 5.77 17.27
C GLY A 19 2.05 7.03 17.98
N LYS A 20 1.64 7.21 19.25
CA LYS A 20 2.15 8.31 20.09
C LYS A 20 3.61 8.09 20.52
N VAL A 21 4.03 6.86 20.75
CA VAL A 21 5.45 6.53 20.97
C VAL A 21 6.29 6.87 19.74
N VAL A 22 5.78 6.55 18.53
CA VAL A 22 6.44 6.86 17.27
C VAL A 22 6.57 8.36 17.06
N GLU A 23 5.48 9.11 17.27
CA GLU A 23 5.47 10.58 17.20
C GLU A 23 6.46 11.20 18.20
N ASN A 24 6.42 10.78 19.46
CA ASN A 24 7.31 11.29 20.51
C ASN A 24 8.78 10.96 20.20
N THR A 25 9.06 9.81 19.57
CA THR A 25 10.43 9.46 19.17
C THR A 25 10.92 10.34 18.03
N PHE A 26 10.07 10.65 17.06
CA PHE A 26 10.40 11.61 16.00
C PHE A 26 10.54 13.02 16.56
N ALA A 27 9.72 13.40 17.54
CA ALA A 27 9.63 14.71 18.17
C ALA A 27 9.37 15.83 17.14
N PRO A 28 8.12 15.93 16.64
CA PRO A 28 7.73 17.03 15.76
C PRO A 28 7.83 18.36 16.50
N ASP A 29 8.28 19.40 15.80
CA ASP A 29 8.45 20.74 16.35
C ASP A 29 7.60 21.80 15.61
N ASP A 30 7.82 23.07 15.92
CA ASP A 30 7.06 24.20 15.36
C ASP A 30 7.78 24.88 14.18
N ARG A 31 8.68 24.16 13.48
CA ARG A 31 9.33 24.69 12.27
C ARG A 31 8.32 24.98 11.17
N GLU A 32 8.67 25.90 10.29
CA GLU A 32 7.89 26.14 9.09
C GLU A 32 7.98 24.94 8.14
N THR A 33 6.82 24.40 7.79
CA THR A 33 6.72 23.28 6.83
C THR A 33 6.97 23.77 5.40
N PRO A 34 7.35 22.87 4.47
CA PRO A 34 7.52 23.23 3.06
C PRO A 34 6.28 23.87 2.45
N ALA A 35 5.07 23.48 2.86
CA ALA A 35 3.81 24.07 2.42
C ALA A 35 3.69 25.56 2.76
N VAL A 36 4.22 25.97 3.91
CA VAL A 36 4.20 27.37 4.38
C VAL A 36 5.35 28.16 3.77
N LYS A 37 6.56 27.56 3.76
CA LYS A 37 7.80 28.20 3.34
C LYS A 37 7.84 28.45 1.83
N ILE A 38 7.44 27.47 0.99
CA ILE A 38 7.53 27.52 -0.48
C ILE A 38 6.25 28.12 -1.07
N ASN A 39 5.09 27.57 -0.69
CA ASN A 39 3.74 28.03 -1.05
C ASN A 39 3.60 28.49 -2.52
N ASP A 40 3.93 27.61 -3.46
CA ASP A 40 3.92 27.92 -4.90
C ASP A 40 2.52 27.90 -5.53
N GLY A 41 1.49 27.50 -4.76
CA GLY A 41 0.09 27.40 -5.21
C GLY A 41 -0.18 26.25 -6.19
N VAL A 42 0.78 25.35 -6.40
CA VAL A 42 0.68 24.20 -7.36
C VAL A 42 0.92 22.88 -6.66
N ASP A 43 2.14 22.65 -6.15
CA ASP A 43 2.54 21.45 -5.46
C ASP A 43 2.66 21.67 -3.94
N TYR A 44 2.89 22.90 -3.51
CA TYR A 44 3.03 23.31 -2.11
C TYR A 44 1.85 24.21 -1.71
N VAL A 45 0.80 23.58 -1.20
CA VAL A 45 -0.47 24.26 -0.85
C VAL A 45 -0.93 23.80 0.52
N VAL A 46 -1.11 24.73 1.45
CA VAL A 46 -1.61 24.40 2.79
C VAL A 46 -3.03 23.86 2.74
N MET A 47 -3.22 22.64 3.24
CA MET A 47 -4.53 21.99 3.33
C MET A 47 -4.97 21.76 4.78
N PRO A 48 -6.29 21.76 5.07
CA PRO A 48 -6.82 21.36 6.37
C PRO A 48 -6.49 19.90 6.69
N GLN A 49 -6.20 19.60 7.95
CA GLN A 49 -5.74 18.27 8.40
C GLN A 49 -6.68 17.12 8.02
N TRP A 50 -8.01 17.28 8.18
CA TRP A 50 -8.99 16.26 7.81
C TRP A 50 -8.98 15.93 6.32
N LYS A 51 -8.73 16.95 5.49
CA LYS A 51 -8.64 16.79 4.04
C LYS A 51 -7.36 16.07 3.65
N LEU A 52 -6.22 16.43 4.28
CA LEU A 52 -4.95 15.73 4.12
C LEU A 52 -5.09 14.24 4.47
N PHE A 53 -5.75 13.93 5.59
CA PHE A 53 -6.02 12.56 6.00
C PHE A 53 -6.82 11.78 4.95
N LEU A 54 -7.94 12.33 4.47
CA LEU A 54 -8.78 11.66 3.47
C LEU A 54 -8.06 11.47 2.14
N VAL A 55 -7.26 12.46 1.71
CA VAL A 55 -6.46 12.35 0.49
C VAL A 55 -5.34 11.33 0.67
N GLN A 56 -4.65 11.33 1.81
CA GLN A 56 -3.63 10.32 2.12
C GLN A 56 -4.26 8.93 2.13
N LEU A 57 -5.36 8.75 2.87
CA LEU A 57 -6.07 7.46 2.93
C LEU A 57 -6.48 6.99 1.53
N LEU A 58 -7.04 7.86 0.70
CA LEU A 58 -7.43 7.49 -0.66
C LEU A 58 -6.23 7.10 -1.52
N ASN A 59 -5.10 7.81 -1.39
CA ASN A 59 -3.89 7.53 -2.15
C ASN A 59 -3.28 6.17 -1.79
N ILE A 60 -3.34 5.77 -0.52
CA ILE A 60 -2.75 4.51 -0.04
C ILE A 60 -3.72 3.33 -0.13
N ALA A 61 -4.98 3.53 0.24
CA ALA A 61 -6.00 2.49 0.32
C ALA A 61 -6.68 2.19 -1.03
N GLY A 62 -5.90 1.98 -2.09
CA GLY A 62 -6.40 1.56 -3.40
C GLY A 62 -6.98 0.14 -3.40
N LEU A 63 -6.62 -0.68 -4.37
CA LEU A 63 -7.01 -2.10 -4.41
C LEU A 63 -6.25 -2.97 -3.39
N GLY A 64 -5.11 -2.48 -2.89
CA GLY A 64 -4.21 -3.25 -2.05
C GLY A 64 -4.84 -3.84 -0.79
N PRO A 65 -5.45 -3.04 0.11
CA PRO A 65 -6.07 -3.53 1.33
C PRO A 65 -7.32 -4.38 1.07
N ILE A 66 -7.92 -4.28 -0.11
CA ILE A 66 -9.08 -5.08 -0.52
C ILE A 66 -8.62 -6.41 -1.12
N PHE A 67 -7.91 -6.37 -2.22
CA PHE A 67 -7.47 -7.56 -2.97
C PHE A 67 -6.44 -8.37 -2.18
N GLY A 68 -5.46 -7.69 -1.55
CA GLY A 68 -4.45 -8.35 -0.73
C GLY A 68 -5.05 -9.05 0.49
N ALA A 69 -6.00 -8.40 1.19
CA ALA A 69 -6.67 -8.99 2.34
C ALA A 69 -7.56 -10.18 1.95
N MET A 70 -8.31 -10.09 0.85
CA MET A 70 -9.10 -11.20 0.32
C MET A 70 -8.23 -12.39 -0.07
N GLN A 71 -7.10 -12.16 -0.74
CA GLN A 71 -6.14 -13.24 -1.01
C GLN A 71 -5.51 -13.78 0.27
N GLY A 72 -5.17 -12.92 1.23
CA GLY A 72 -4.65 -13.28 2.53
C GLY A 72 -5.60 -14.16 3.35
N ALA A 73 -6.91 -13.98 3.19
CA ALA A 73 -7.94 -14.81 3.85
C ALA A 73 -7.91 -16.29 3.40
N LEU A 74 -7.22 -16.64 2.32
CA LEU A 74 -6.97 -18.05 1.95
C LEU A 74 -6.21 -18.82 3.03
N TRP A 75 -5.35 -18.15 3.81
CA TRP A 75 -4.66 -18.75 4.95
C TRP A 75 -5.52 -18.84 6.21
N GLY A 76 -6.77 -18.39 6.15
CA GLY A 76 -7.67 -18.36 7.31
C GLY A 76 -7.41 -17.15 8.22
N PRO A 77 -7.99 -17.15 9.44
CA PRO A 77 -7.96 -15.99 10.34
C PRO A 77 -6.57 -15.63 10.89
N VAL A 78 -5.53 -16.43 10.64
CA VAL A 78 -4.14 -16.05 10.97
C VAL A 78 -3.69 -14.77 10.27
N VAL A 79 -4.30 -14.42 9.14
CA VAL A 79 -4.03 -13.18 8.41
C VAL A 79 -4.38 -11.93 9.25
N PHE A 80 -5.33 -12.02 10.18
CA PHE A 80 -5.68 -10.91 11.07
C PHE A 80 -4.51 -10.46 11.94
N LEU A 81 -3.66 -11.41 12.35
CA LEU A 81 -2.46 -11.09 13.14
C LEU A 81 -1.48 -10.25 12.31
N TRP A 82 -1.23 -10.65 11.06
CA TRP A 82 -0.35 -9.87 10.20
C TRP A 82 -0.90 -8.48 9.90
N ILE A 83 -2.18 -8.38 9.53
CA ILE A 83 -2.83 -7.09 9.31
C ILE A 83 -2.71 -6.22 10.56
N THR A 84 -3.02 -6.75 11.74
CA THR A 84 -3.02 -5.97 12.99
C THR A 84 -1.62 -5.55 13.42
N PHE A 85 -0.72 -6.51 13.62
CA PHE A 85 0.62 -6.21 14.14
C PHE A 85 1.53 -5.60 13.07
N GLY A 86 1.36 -5.99 11.81
CA GLY A 86 2.04 -5.37 10.68
C GLY A 86 1.69 -3.89 10.56
N THR A 87 0.41 -3.54 10.63
CA THR A 87 -0.05 -2.14 10.61
C THR A 87 0.51 -1.33 11.77
N ILE A 88 0.43 -1.84 13.00
CA ILE A 88 0.86 -1.09 14.19
C ILE A 88 2.38 -0.89 14.20
N PHE A 89 3.15 -1.97 14.07
CA PHE A 89 4.59 -1.97 14.35
C PHE A 89 5.47 -1.74 13.11
N ALA A 90 4.93 -1.95 11.92
CA ALA A 90 5.67 -1.78 10.68
C ALA A 90 5.05 -0.72 9.76
N GLY A 91 3.78 -0.87 9.35
CA GLY A 91 3.13 0.01 8.39
C GLY A 91 2.95 1.43 8.89
N GLY A 92 2.37 1.61 10.09
CA GLY A 92 2.19 2.93 10.69
C GLY A 92 3.53 3.65 10.95
N VAL A 93 4.55 2.90 11.38
CA VAL A 93 5.92 3.42 11.54
C VAL A 93 6.50 3.84 10.18
N HIS A 94 6.40 2.97 9.17
CA HIS A 94 6.86 3.22 7.82
C HIS A 94 6.21 4.49 7.23
N ASP A 95 4.89 4.59 7.29
CA ASP A 95 4.14 5.69 6.70
C ASP A 95 4.42 7.00 7.42
N TYR A 96 4.47 6.96 8.76
CA TYR A 96 4.82 8.12 9.54
C TYR A 96 6.21 8.67 9.19
N PHE A 97 7.24 7.79 9.19
CA PHE A 97 8.60 8.23 8.88
C PHE A 97 8.76 8.62 7.42
N SER A 98 8.11 7.95 6.48
CA SER A 98 8.20 8.33 5.05
C SER A 98 7.63 9.73 4.80
N GLY A 99 6.51 10.08 5.43
CA GLY A 99 5.91 11.41 5.33
C GLY A 99 6.73 12.48 6.04
N MET A 100 7.10 12.23 7.29
CA MET A 100 7.82 13.21 8.10
C MET A 100 9.27 13.44 7.65
N LEU A 101 9.95 12.41 7.12
CA LEU A 101 11.28 12.58 6.53
C LEU A 101 11.21 13.37 5.22
N SER A 102 10.18 13.17 4.40
CA SER A 102 9.94 14.00 3.22
C SER A 102 9.67 15.45 3.63
N GLU A 103 8.84 15.67 4.62
CA GLU A 103 8.51 17.00 5.14
C GLU A 103 9.78 17.74 5.60
N ARG A 104 10.63 17.10 6.43
CA ARG A 104 11.89 17.68 6.93
C ARG A 104 12.95 17.92 5.85
N ASN A 105 12.79 17.34 4.67
CA ASN A 105 13.67 17.51 3.51
C ASN A 105 12.93 18.25 2.37
N ASP A 106 12.21 19.32 2.69
CA ASP A 106 11.54 20.21 1.76
C ASP A 106 10.57 19.50 0.77
N GLY A 107 9.91 18.42 1.22
CA GLY A 107 9.01 17.63 0.40
C GLY A 107 9.73 16.73 -0.61
N ALA A 108 10.98 16.36 -0.35
CA ALA A 108 11.78 15.51 -1.24
C ALA A 108 11.16 14.13 -1.45
N SER A 109 11.38 13.54 -2.63
CA SER A 109 10.97 12.17 -2.90
C SER A 109 11.68 11.18 -1.97
N ILE A 110 11.06 10.02 -1.74
CA ILE A 110 11.62 9.01 -0.83
C ILE A 110 12.99 8.49 -1.32
N SER A 111 13.26 8.50 -2.63
CA SER A 111 14.57 8.12 -3.16
C SER A 111 15.65 9.16 -2.83
N GLU A 112 15.32 10.45 -2.84
CA GLU A 112 16.21 11.52 -2.41
C GLU A 112 16.52 11.41 -0.90
N VAL A 113 15.47 11.23 -0.08
CA VAL A 113 15.59 11.00 1.37
C VAL A 113 16.48 9.78 1.66
N CYS A 114 16.26 8.67 0.95
CA CYS A 114 17.12 7.48 1.05
C CYS A 114 18.59 7.81 0.75
N GLY A 115 18.84 8.65 -0.27
CA GLY A 115 20.17 9.09 -0.61
C GLY A 115 20.90 9.88 0.49
N ILE A 116 20.15 10.70 1.24
CA ILE A 116 20.69 11.50 2.36
C ILE A 116 21.15 10.60 3.52
N TYR A 117 20.41 9.53 3.81
CA TYR A 117 20.68 8.70 5.00
C TYR A 117 21.46 7.43 4.68
N LEU A 118 21.26 6.78 3.53
CA LEU A 118 21.91 5.52 3.15
C LEU A 118 22.94 5.67 2.02
N GLY A 119 23.09 6.88 1.46
CA GLY A 119 24.10 7.19 0.45
C GLY A 119 23.67 6.99 -1.00
N GLY A 120 24.56 7.40 -1.94
CA GLY A 120 24.24 7.52 -3.37
C GLY A 120 23.92 6.20 -4.06
N PHE A 121 24.53 5.09 -3.65
CA PHE A 121 24.21 3.75 -4.17
C PHE A 121 22.75 3.38 -3.87
N MET A 122 22.33 3.47 -2.61
CA MET A 122 20.97 3.15 -2.19
C MET A 122 19.93 4.11 -2.78
N LYS A 123 20.30 5.38 -3.02
CA LYS A 123 19.49 6.34 -3.77
C LYS A 123 19.12 5.81 -5.16
N ASN A 124 20.09 5.29 -5.90
CA ASN A 124 19.85 4.77 -7.25
C ASN A 124 19.07 3.44 -7.22
N VAL A 125 19.36 2.55 -6.27
CA VAL A 125 18.56 1.35 -6.03
C VAL A 125 17.10 1.72 -5.76
N MET A 126 16.87 2.69 -4.87
CA MET A 126 15.54 3.16 -4.52
C MET A 126 14.80 3.79 -5.71
N ARG A 127 15.50 4.54 -6.57
CA ARG A 127 14.92 5.12 -7.80
C ARG A 127 14.41 4.03 -8.75
N VAL A 128 15.24 3.00 -8.99
CA VAL A 128 14.85 1.86 -9.86
C VAL A 128 13.63 1.16 -9.28
N PHE A 129 13.68 0.76 -7.99
CA PHE A 129 12.55 0.10 -7.33
C PHE A 129 11.29 0.96 -7.31
N SER A 130 11.42 2.27 -7.08
CA SER A 130 10.28 3.20 -7.09
C SER A 130 9.64 3.30 -8.47
N VAL A 131 10.43 3.43 -9.54
CA VAL A 131 9.87 3.51 -10.91
C VAL A 131 9.19 2.20 -11.30
N VAL A 132 9.82 1.05 -11.05
CA VAL A 132 9.23 -0.27 -11.32
C VAL A 132 7.93 -0.44 -10.52
N LEU A 133 7.96 -0.16 -9.21
CA LEU A 133 6.77 -0.26 -8.36
C LEU A 133 5.65 0.65 -8.88
N LEU A 134 5.94 1.91 -9.17
CA LEU A 134 4.94 2.89 -9.57
C LEU A 134 4.28 2.54 -10.92
N VAL A 135 5.03 1.99 -11.86
CA VAL A 135 4.48 1.46 -13.12
C VAL A 135 3.57 0.24 -12.83
N MET A 136 4.02 -0.69 -11.98
CA MET A 136 3.21 -1.85 -11.59
C MET A 136 1.92 -1.43 -10.87
N VAL A 137 2.01 -0.50 -9.91
CA VAL A 137 0.84 0.06 -9.20
C VAL A 137 -0.13 0.71 -10.18
N GLY A 138 0.37 1.61 -11.04
CA GLY A 138 -0.46 2.30 -12.02
C GLY A 138 -1.17 1.33 -12.95
N THR A 139 -0.50 0.23 -13.35
CA THR A 139 -1.06 -0.82 -14.18
C THR A 139 -2.10 -1.65 -13.42
N VAL A 140 -1.80 -2.13 -12.22
CA VAL A 140 -2.76 -2.88 -11.36
C VAL A 140 -4.01 -2.04 -11.11
N PHE A 141 -3.83 -0.73 -10.86
CA PHE A 141 -4.92 0.22 -10.59
C PHE A 141 -5.63 0.72 -11.85
N ALA A 142 -5.19 0.31 -13.03
CA ALA A 142 -5.96 0.44 -14.28
C ALA A 142 -6.70 -0.85 -14.61
N VAL A 143 -6.03 -2.00 -14.56
CA VAL A 143 -6.60 -3.32 -14.91
C VAL A 143 -7.67 -3.77 -13.91
N GLY A 144 -7.45 -3.55 -12.61
CA GLY A 144 -8.40 -3.93 -11.56
C GLY A 144 -9.77 -3.26 -11.73
N PRO A 145 -9.85 -1.92 -11.77
CA PRO A 145 -11.11 -1.20 -12.06
C PRO A 145 -11.73 -1.58 -13.40
N ALA A 146 -10.93 -1.76 -14.46
CA ALA A 146 -11.44 -2.22 -15.76
C ALA A 146 -12.19 -3.56 -15.62
N GLY A 147 -11.60 -4.52 -14.88
CA GLY A 147 -12.24 -5.80 -14.58
C GLY A 147 -13.52 -5.67 -13.73
N LEU A 148 -13.53 -4.76 -12.75
CA LEU A 148 -14.71 -4.47 -11.92
C LEU A 148 -15.85 -3.90 -12.74
N ILE A 149 -15.58 -2.94 -13.63
CA ILE A 149 -16.57 -2.35 -14.53
C ILE A 149 -17.17 -3.43 -15.44
N VAL A 150 -16.33 -4.28 -16.03
CA VAL A 150 -16.77 -5.42 -16.87
C VAL A 150 -17.67 -6.36 -16.08
N THR A 151 -17.32 -6.67 -14.82
CA THR A 151 -18.11 -7.53 -13.95
C THR A 151 -19.49 -6.93 -13.69
N LEU A 152 -19.59 -5.61 -13.46
CA LEU A 152 -20.85 -4.90 -13.30
C LEU A 152 -21.74 -5.02 -14.55
N PHE A 153 -21.19 -4.77 -15.75
CA PHE A 153 -21.96 -4.85 -16.99
C PHE A 153 -22.42 -6.28 -17.30
N LYS A 154 -21.56 -7.28 -17.09
CA LYS A 154 -21.92 -8.69 -17.29
C LYS A 154 -23.05 -9.13 -16.34
N ASN A 155 -22.99 -8.76 -15.09
CA ASN A 155 -24.04 -9.07 -14.11
C ASN A 155 -25.34 -8.28 -14.37
N GLY A 156 -25.25 -7.13 -15.04
CA GLY A 156 -26.41 -6.38 -15.53
C GLY A 156 -26.97 -6.87 -16.89
N ASN A 157 -26.52 -8.05 -17.37
CA ASN A 157 -26.90 -8.60 -18.68
C ASN A 157 -26.64 -7.68 -19.88
N VAL A 158 -25.64 -6.81 -19.77
CA VAL A 158 -25.18 -5.95 -20.87
C VAL A 158 -24.14 -6.72 -21.69
N SER A 159 -24.19 -6.59 -23.02
CA SER A 159 -23.25 -7.19 -23.97
C SER A 159 -22.58 -6.14 -24.86
N GLY A 160 -21.53 -6.52 -25.57
CA GLY A 160 -20.81 -5.66 -26.50
C GLY A 160 -19.46 -5.18 -25.97
N ILE A 161 -18.92 -4.13 -26.55
CA ILE A 161 -17.56 -3.62 -26.26
C ILE A 161 -17.35 -3.23 -24.79
N VAL A 162 -18.40 -2.81 -24.11
CA VAL A 162 -18.37 -2.44 -22.67
C VAL A 162 -18.10 -3.62 -21.74
N THR A 163 -18.18 -4.85 -22.23
CA THR A 163 -17.81 -6.06 -21.49
C THR A 163 -16.38 -6.52 -21.75
N SER A 164 -15.59 -5.71 -22.45
CA SER A 164 -14.15 -5.93 -22.66
C SER A 164 -13.31 -5.19 -21.61
N THR A 165 -12.45 -5.92 -20.90
CA THR A 165 -11.48 -5.32 -19.96
C THR A 165 -10.48 -4.42 -20.69
N GLU A 166 -10.10 -4.81 -21.91
CA GLU A 166 -9.18 -4.05 -22.75
C GLU A 166 -9.75 -2.67 -23.11
N PHE A 167 -11.03 -2.60 -23.46
CA PHE A 167 -11.72 -1.33 -23.76
C PHE A 167 -11.62 -0.34 -22.58
N TRP A 168 -11.91 -0.81 -21.36
CA TRP A 168 -11.84 0.02 -20.17
C TRP A 168 -10.42 0.35 -19.75
N LEU A 169 -9.48 -0.57 -19.94
CA LEU A 169 -8.06 -0.29 -19.73
C LEU A 169 -7.58 0.89 -20.55
N TRP A 170 -7.91 0.92 -21.84
CA TRP A 170 -7.55 2.05 -22.72
C TRP A 170 -8.24 3.35 -22.33
N ILE A 171 -9.49 3.31 -21.88
CA ILE A 171 -10.18 4.50 -21.35
C ILE A 171 -9.47 5.04 -20.10
N ILE A 172 -9.09 4.18 -19.16
CA ILE A 172 -8.41 4.57 -17.94
C ILE A 172 -7.02 5.13 -18.26
N LEU A 173 -6.27 4.49 -19.15
CA LEU A 173 -4.96 5.01 -19.59
C LEU A 173 -5.08 6.34 -20.32
N ALA A 174 -6.12 6.54 -21.13
CA ALA A 174 -6.42 7.84 -21.74
C ALA A 174 -6.72 8.91 -20.68
N TYR A 175 -7.46 8.55 -19.62
CA TYR A 175 -7.66 9.43 -18.48
C TYR A 175 -6.32 9.79 -17.80
N TYR A 176 -5.42 8.83 -17.55
CA TYR A 176 -4.09 9.10 -16.95
C TYR A 176 -3.25 10.03 -17.84
N PHE A 177 -3.35 9.85 -19.16
CA PHE A 177 -2.70 10.75 -20.11
C PHE A 177 -3.24 12.18 -19.99
N ILE A 178 -4.55 12.37 -20.01
CA ILE A 178 -5.21 13.68 -19.86
C ILE A 178 -4.89 14.31 -18.51
N ALA A 179 -4.93 13.52 -17.42
CA ALA A 179 -4.64 13.97 -16.07
C ALA A 179 -3.21 14.52 -15.90
N THR A 180 -2.27 14.11 -16.77
CA THR A 180 -0.90 14.65 -16.79
C THR A 180 -0.86 16.16 -17.07
N PHE A 181 -1.86 16.71 -17.74
CA PHE A 181 -1.95 18.14 -18.08
C PHE A 181 -2.69 18.97 -17.03
N ILE A 182 -3.42 18.31 -16.13
CA ILE A 182 -4.26 18.97 -15.14
C ILE A 182 -3.46 19.14 -13.84
N SER A 183 -3.53 20.32 -13.21
CA SER A 183 -2.88 20.57 -11.93
C SER A 183 -3.47 19.69 -10.82
N ILE A 184 -2.60 19.22 -9.93
CA ILE A 184 -2.94 18.35 -8.79
C ILE A 184 -4.07 18.95 -7.94
N ASP A 185 -4.01 20.24 -7.67
CA ASP A 185 -4.95 20.96 -6.78
C ASP A 185 -6.41 20.88 -7.24
N LYS A 186 -6.68 20.96 -8.56
CA LYS A 186 -8.05 20.99 -9.08
C LYS A 186 -8.78 19.67 -8.98
N ILE A 187 -8.09 18.54 -9.13
CA ILE A 187 -8.68 17.19 -9.07
C ILE A 187 -8.54 16.63 -7.66
N ILE A 188 -7.32 16.50 -7.16
CA ILE A 188 -7.01 15.86 -5.88
C ILE A 188 -7.65 16.63 -4.72
N GLY A 189 -7.52 17.95 -4.74
CA GLY A 189 -8.01 18.76 -3.63
C GLY A 189 -9.53 18.86 -3.50
N ARG A 190 -10.33 18.61 -4.54
CA ARG A 190 -11.79 18.77 -4.49
C ARG A 190 -12.57 17.45 -4.55
N ILE A 191 -12.12 16.52 -5.39
CA ILE A 191 -12.87 15.31 -5.70
C ILE A 191 -12.43 14.14 -4.80
N TYR A 192 -11.14 14.02 -4.50
CA TYR A 192 -10.60 12.91 -3.71
C TYR A 192 -11.19 12.76 -2.31
N PRO A 193 -11.44 13.82 -1.53
CA PRO A 193 -12.08 13.65 -0.23
C PRO A 193 -13.45 12.96 -0.29
N LEU A 194 -14.22 13.21 -1.36
CA LEU A 194 -15.50 12.53 -1.57
C LEU A 194 -15.32 11.03 -1.80
N PHE A 195 -14.33 10.64 -2.59
CA PHE A 195 -14.03 9.23 -2.85
C PHE A 195 -13.48 8.51 -1.62
N GLY A 196 -12.70 9.21 -0.78
CA GLY A 196 -12.27 8.69 0.52
C GLY A 196 -13.45 8.38 1.44
N ILE A 197 -14.47 9.24 1.45
CA ILE A 197 -15.72 8.99 2.18
C ILE A 197 -16.46 7.78 1.60
N CYS A 198 -16.56 7.64 0.28
CA CYS A 198 -17.19 6.48 -0.36
C CYS A 198 -16.46 5.17 0.01
N LEU A 199 -15.14 5.18 0.08
CA LEU A 199 -14.33 4.03 0.52
C LEU A 199 -14.67 3.63 1.97
N ILE A 200 -14.78 4.60 2.87
CA ILE A 200 -15.16 4.35 4.27
C ILE A 200 -16.59 3.81 4.36
N ILE A 201 -17.53 4.40 3.64
CA ILE A 201 -18.94 3.93 3.62
C ILE A 201 -19.01 2.48 3.09
N MET A 202 -18.27 2.16 2.06
CA MET A 202 -18.18 0.80 1.52
C MET A 202 -17.64 -0.19 2.57
N ALA A 203 -16.54 0.14 3.23
CA ALA A 203 -15.96 -0.72 4.26
C ALA A 203 -16.94 -0.96 5.43
N LEU A 204 -17.61 0.10 5.89
CA LEU A 204 -18.65 0.01 6.91
C LEU A 204 -19.86 -0.82 6.44
N GLY A 205 -20.26 -0.68 5.18
CA GLY A 205 -21.35 -1.46 4.59
C GLY A 205 -21.03 -2.97 4.56
N VAL A 206 -19.83 -3.34 4.16
CA VAL A 206 -19.35 -4.74 4.19
C VAL A 206 -19.33 -5.25 5.64
N ALA A 207 -18.77 -4.50 6.58
CA ALA A 207 -18.71 -4.87 7.99
C ALA A 207 -20.12 -5.09 8.57
N LEU A 208 -21.04 -4.14 8.37
CA LEU A 208 -22.42 -4.26 8.81
C LEU A 208 -23.10 -5.47 8.19
N GLY A 209 -22.89 -5.72 6.89
CA GLY A 209 -23.43 -6.90 6.22
C GLY A 209 -22.95 -8.20 6.84
N ILE A 210 -21.66 -8.33 7.19
CA ILE A 210 -21.14 -9.52 7.86
C ILE A 210 -21.80 -9.70 9.24
N PHE A 211 -21.98 -8.63 10.01
CA PHE A 211 -22.53 -8.72 11.38
C PHE A 211 -24.03 -8.91 11.43
N THR A 212 -24.77 -8.45 10.42
CA THR A 212 -26.24 -8.58 10.39
C THR A 212 -26.73 -9.90 9.82
N HIS A 213 -25.91 -10.61 9.04
CA HIS A 213 -26.27 -11.92 8.50
C HIS A 213 -25.73 -13.04 9.40
N SER A 214 -26.60 -13.69 10.16
CA SER A 214 -26.24 -14.74 11.13
C SER A 214 -25.50 -15.95 10.52
N GLN A 215 -25.61 -16.14 9.21
CA GLN A 215 -24.89 -17.17 8.46
C GLN A 215 -23.40 -16.90 8.28
N TYR A 216 -22.96 -15.64 8.39
CA TYR A 216 -21.56 -15.26 8.24
C TYR A 216 -20.87 -15.27 9.60
N GLN A 217 -20.14 -16.34 9.87
CA GLN A 217 -19.41 -16.49 11.12
C GLN A 217 -17.92 -16.28 10.89
N ILE A 218 -17.38 -15.21 11.46
CA ILE A 218 -15.92 -14.95 11.42
C ILE A 218 -15.23 -16.00 12.28
N PRO A 219 -14.32 -16.84 11.71
CA PRO A 219 -13.63 -17.87 12.45
C PRO A 219 -12.67 -17.26 13.49
N GLU A 220 -12.47 -17.98 14.59
CA GLU A 220 -11.56 -17.57 15.65
C GLU A 220 -10.12 -18.02 15.35
N ILE A 221 -9.14 -17.18 15.64
CA ILE A 221 -7.72 -17.48 15.40
C ILE A 221 -7.29 -18.71 16.18
N TRP A 222 -7.69 -18.83 17.45
CA TRP A 222 -7.27 -19.96 18.32
C TRP A 222 -7.86 -21.30 17.91
N SER A 223 -8.99 -21.32 17.19
CA SER A 223 -9.58 -22.55 16.66
C SER A 223 -9.04 -22.94 15.29
N HIS A 224 -8.45 -21.98 14.57
CA HIS A 224 -7.98 -22.15 13.19
C HIS A 224 -6.56 -21.60 13.02
N PHE A 225 -5.70 -21.84 14.01
CA PHE A 225 -4.28 -21.44 13.95
C PHE A 225 -3.47 -22.42 13.10
N THR A 226 -3.93 -22.62 11.86
CA THR A 226 -3.38 -23.54 10.88
C THR A 226 -3.28 -22.88 9.51
N ASN A 227 -2.59 -23.52 8.59
CA ASN A 227 -2.57 -23.09 7.20
C ASN A 227 -3.81 -23.62 6.48
N MET A 228 -4.79 -22.76 6.22
CA MET A 228 -6.04 -23.11 5.53
C MET A 228 -5.94 -22.93 4.00
N HIS A 229 -4.76 -22.60 3.46
CA HIS A 229 -4.61 -22.35 2.02
C HIS A 229 -4.75 -23.64 1.22
N PRO A 230 -5.71 -23.74 0.24
CA PRO A 230 -6.02 -24.99 -0.47
C PRO A 230 -4.84 -25.61 -1.23
N LYS A 231 -3.86 -24.81 -1.62
CA LYS A 231 -2.63 -25.26 -2.29
C LYS A 231 -1.46 -25.48 -1.32
N ALA A 232 -1.72 -25.53 -0.01
CA ALA A 232 -0.69 -25.62 1.04
C ALA A 232 0.44 -24.60 0.90
N THR A 233 0.12 -23.43 0.33
CA THR A 233 1.10 -22.31 0.17
C THR A 233 1.60 -21.87 1.54
N PRO A 234 2.93 -21.73 1.75
CA PRO A 234 3.47 -21.40 3.05
C PRO A 234 2.95 -20.07 3.61
N ILE A 235 2.72 -20.00 4.92
CA ILE A 235 2.41 -18.74 5.61
C ILE A 235 3.66 -17.85 5.58
N TRP A 236 4.82 -18.40 6.00
CA TRP A 236 6.05 -17.61 6.06
C TRP A 236 6.46 -17.12 4.67
N SER A 237 6.74 -15.88 4.63
CA SER A 237 6.99 -14.95 3.54
C SER A 237 5.82 -14.76 2.58
N VAL A 238 5.11 -15.79 2.11
CA VAL A 238 4.13 -15.66 1.02
C VAL A 238 2.87 -14.91 1.47
N MET A 239 2.27 -15.25 2.63
CA MET A 239 1.12 -14.51 3.17
C MET A 239 1.51 -13.05 3.45
N PHE A 240 2.69 -12.81 4.02
CA PHE A 240 3.19 -11.48 4.36
C PHE A 240 3.39 -10.60 3.11
N ILE A 241 3.86 -11.18 2.01
CA ILE A 241 4.00 -10.49 0.72
C ILE A 241 2.63 -10.30 0.05
N THR A 242 1.75 -11.29 0.11
CA THR A 242 0.41 -11.23 -0.51
C THR A 242 -0.44 -10.11 0.10
N VAL A 243 -0.37 -9.94 1.42
CA VAL A 243 -1.00 -8.82 2.14
C VAL A 243 -0.02 -7.66 2.23
N ALA A 244 0.40 -7.17 1.06
CA ALA A 244 1.35 -6.06 0.96
C ALA A 244 0.75 -4.74 1.45
N CYS A 245 -0.42 -4.38 0.95
CA CYS A 245 -1.16 -3.22 1.45
C CYS A 245 -2.13 -3.67 2.56
N GLY A 246 -2.40 -2.81 3.51
CA GLY A 246 -3.23 -3.14 4.69
C GLY A 246 -2.44 -3.68 5.88
N ALA A 247 -1.12 -3.95 5.72
CA ALA A 247 -0.20 -4.23 6.82
C ALA A 247 1.03 -3.33 6.77
N ILE A 248 1.71 -3.25 5.61
CA ILE A 248 2.79 -2.32 5.31
C ILE A 248 2.97 -2.21 3.80
N SER A 249 3.24 -1.03 3.26
CA SER A 249 3.33 -0.79 1.82
C SER A 249 4.38 0.25 1.45
N GLY A 250 5.36 -0.13 0.65
CA GLY A 250 6.37 0.80 0.13
C GLY A 250 5.80 1.80 -0.88
N PHE A 251 4.68 1.49 -1.53
CA PHE A 251 3.96 2.44 -2.37
C PHE A 251 3.57 3.71 -1.60
N HIS A 252 3.19 3.57 -0.33
CA HIS A 252 2.82 4.71 0.52
C HIS A 252 3.96 5.74 0.62
N ALA A 253 5.20 5.29 0.73
CA ALA A 253 6.35 6.19 0.79
C ALA A 253 6.56 6.99 -0.50
N THR A 254 6.04 6.54 -1.63
CA THR A 254 6.06 7.28 -2.89
C THR A 254 4.95 8.34 -2.98
N GLN A 255 3.88 8.19 -2.19
CA GLN A 255 2.74 9.10 -2.13
C GLN A 255 2.85 10.11 -0.99
N SER A 256 3.44 9.72 0.13
CA SER A 256 3.59 10.57 1.32
C SER A 256 4.26 11.93 1.04
N PRO A 257 5.24 12.08 0.13
CA PRO A 257 5.81 13.39 -0.23
C PRO A 257 4.78 14.38 -0.78
N LEU A 258 3.75 13.90 -1.47
CA LEU A 258 2.68 14.78 -1.98
C LEU A 258 1.89 15.43 -0.84
N MET A 259 1.63 14.67 0.23
CA MET A 259 0.94 15.19 1.42
C MET A 259 1.86 15.99 2.33
N ALA A 260 3.13 15.62 2.44
CA ALA A 260 4.13 16.36 3.17
C ALA A 260 4.28 17.82 2.67
N ARG A 261 4.16 18.02 1.35
CA ARG A 261 4.15 19.33 0.70
C ARG A 261 2.89 20.17 0.99
N CYS A 262 1.87 19.58 1.64
CA CYS A 262 0.60 20.23 1.90
C CYS A 262 0.29 20.40 3.40
N MET A 263 1.19 19.94 4.28
CA MET A 263 1.04 20.04 5.74
C MET A 263 1.31 21.43 6.24
N LYS A 264 0.42 21.95 7.12
CA LYS A 264 0.62 23.22 7.80
C LYS A 264 1.60 23.14 8.98
N SER A 265 1.69 21.98 9.62
CA SER A 265 2.51 21.76 10.81
C SER A 265 2.94 20.30 10.90
N GLU A 266 4.15 20.04 11.38
CA GLU A 266 4.66 18.67 11.67
C GLU A 266 3.74 17.87 12.59
N LYS A 267 3.04 18.54 13.52
CA LYS A 267 2.10 17.92 14.47
C LYS A 267 0.91 17.24 13.81
N GLN A 268 0.64 17.53 12.52
CA GLN A 268 -0.40 16.84 11.75
C GLN A 268 0.03 15.44 11.29
N GLY A 269 1.32 15.14 11.28
CA GLY A 269 1.88 13.89 10.72
C GLY A 269 1.34 12.62 11.35
N HIS A 270 1.13 12.61 12.68
CA HIS A 270 0.55 11.46 13.37
C HIS A 270 -0.83 11.09 12.84
N PHE A 271 -1.71 12.06 12.69
CA PHE A 271 -3.06 11.82 12.17
C PHE A 271 -3.03 11.51 10.67
N VAL A 272 -2.24 12.25 9.88
CA VAL A 272 -2.24 12.15 8.42
C VAL A 272 -1.58 10.85 7.95
N PHE A 273 -0.41 10.48 8.48
CA PHE A 273 0.34 9.32 7.99
C PHE A 273 0.07 8.06 8.81
N TYR A 274 0.35 8.07 10.11
CA TYR A 274 0.11 6.91 10.95
C TYR A 274 -1.40 6.58 11.04
N GLY A 275 -2.24 7.60 11.19
CA GLY A 275 -3.69 7.44 11.23
C GLY A 275 -4.30 6.89 9.94
N ALA A 276 -3.83 7.35 8.77
CA ALA A 276 -4.30 6.82 7.49
C ALA A 276 -3.91 5.34 7.31
N MET A 277 -2.70 4.94 7.73
CA MET A 277 -2.27 3.54 7.70
C MET A 277 -3.12 2.66 8.62
N VAL A 278 -3.46 3.13 9.82
CA VAL A 278 -4.36 2.39 10.72
C VAL A 278 -5.76 2.27 10.12
N ALA A 279 -6.28 3.32 9.51
CA ALA A 279 -7.58 3.27 8.81
C ALA A 279 -7.56 2.27 7.66
N GLU A 280 -6.48 2.22 6.88
CA GLU A 280 -6.26 1.22 5.84
C GLU A 280 -6.20 -0.20 6.42
N GLY A 281 -5.49 -0.41 7.52
CA GLY A 281 -5.42 -1.68 8.23
C GLY A 281 -6.80 -2.15 8.72
N ILE A 282 -7.66 -1.23 9.17
CA ILE A 282 -9.06 -1.55 9.53
C ILE A 282 -9.85 -2.00 8.29
N ILE A 283 -9.70 -1.31 7.15
CA ILE A 283 -10.32 -1.71 5.88
C ILE A 283 -9.86 -3.11 5.49
N ALA A 284 -8.56 -3.37 5.54
CA ALA A 284 -8.00 -4.69 5.23
C ALA A 284 -8.52 -5.79 6.19
N LEU A 285 -8.64 -5.49 7.48
CA LEU A 285 -9.20 -6.43 8.46
C LEU A 285 -10.66 -6.78 8.15
N ILE A 286 -11.48 -5.80 7.74
CA ILE A 286 -12.88 -6.02 7.32
C ILE A 286 -12.93 -6.93 6.08
N TRP A 287 -12.11 -6.68 5.07
CA TRP A 287 -12.08 -7.49 3.85
C TRP A 287 -11.53 -8.89 4.09
N ALA A 288 -10.54 -9.05 4.96
CA ALA A 288 -10.06 -10.36 5.38
C ALA A 288 -11.14 -11.13 6.14
N ALA A 289 -11.89 -10.45 7.03
CA ALA A 289 -13.04 -11.04 7.74
C ALA A 289 -14.13 -11.49 6.76
N ALA A 290 -14.44 -10.68 5.73
CA ALA A 290 -15.36 -11.06 4.66
C ALA A 290 -14.90 -12.33 3.94
N GLY A 291 -13.63 -12.40 3.55
CA GLY A 291 -13.05 -13.58 2.91
C GLY A 291 -13.11 -14.84 3.76
N CYS A 292 -12.90 -14.69 5.08
CA CYS A 292 -12.94 -15.83 6.01
C CYS A 292 -14.37 -16.28 6.42
N SER A 293 -15.41 -15.42 6.29
CA SER A 293 -16.73 -15.68 6.85
C SER A 293 -17.81 -15.97 5.82
N ILE A 294 -17.69 -15.46 4.59
CA ILE A 294 -18.72 -15.54 3.56
C ILE A 294 -18.66 -16.84 2.76
N TYR A 295 -17.48 -17.45 2.71
CA TYR A 295 -17.21 -18.60 1.84
C TYR A 295 -17.02 -19.89 2.62
N GLU A 296 -17.42 -21.00 1.98
CA GLU A 296 -17.35 -22.33 2.55
C GLU A 296 -15.90 -22.76 2.82
N VAL A 297 -15.73 -23.45 3.94
CA VAL A 297 -14.50 -24.13 4.34
C VAL A 297 -14.75 -25.63 4.27
N THR A 298 -14.00 -26.35 3.45
CA THR A 298 -14.10 -27.79 3.30
C THR A 298 -12.81 -28.45 3.79
N ASP A 299 -12.93 -29.44 4.67
CA ASP A 299 -11.77 -30.16 5.26
C ASP A 299 -10.71 -29.22 5.91
N GLY A 300 -11.19 -28.12 6.51
CA GLY A 300 -10.32 -27.10 7.12
C GLY A 300 -9.58 -26.21 6.14
N LEU A 301 -9.93 -26.22 4.85
CA LEU A 301 -9.32 -25.41 3.79
C LEU A 301 -10.31 -24.38 3.23
N SER A 302 -9.82 -23.20 2.86
CA SER A 302 -10.59 -22.07 2.30
C SER A 302 -10.95 -22.32 0.82
N THR A 303 -11.66 -23.40 0.54
CA THR A 303 -11.98 -23.88 -0.82
C THR A 303 -12.98 -22.96 -1.53
N GLY A 304 -14.04 -22.52 -0.87
CA GLY A 304 -15.04 -21.62 -1.44
C GLY A 304 -14.46 -20.27 -1.83
N LEU A 305 -13.61 -19.68 -0.98
CA LEU A 305 -12.88 -18.45 -1.32
C LEU A 305 -11.92 -18.67 -2.50
N SER A 306 -11.21 -19.79 -2.53
CA SER A 306 -10.31 -20.12 -3.65
C SER A 306 -11.07 -20.26 -4.97
N ALA A 307 -12.26 -20.84 -4.95
CA ALA A 307 -13.11 -21.01 -6.14
C ALA A 307 -13.57 -19.68 -6.72
N ILE A 308 -14.03 -18.73 -5.88
CA ILE A 308 -14.44 -17.41 -6.37
C ILE A 308 -13.25 -16.59 -6.87
N LEU A 309 -12.11 -16.65 -6.18
CA LEU A 309 -10.88 -15.98 -6.61
C LEU A 309 -10.33 -16.52 -7.94
N ALA A 310 -10.60 -17.77 -8.28
CA ALA A 310 -10.27 -18.35 -9.58
C ALA A 310 -11.01 -17.67 -10.75
N ASN A 311 -12.19 -17.08 -10.49
CA ASN A 311 -12.93 -16.25 -11.45
C ASN A 311 -12.41 -14.81 -11.52
N GLY A 312 -11.37 -14.49 -10.78
CA GLY A 312 -10.72 -13.17 -10.71
C GLY A 312 -11.10 -12.37 -9.46
N GLN A 313 -10.20 -11.47 -9.07
CA GLN A 313 -10.36 -10.61 -7.88
C GLN A 313 -11.63 -9.75 -7.97
N SER A 314 -11.93 -9.22 -9.14
CA SER A 314 -13.11 -8.38 -9.39
C SER A 314 -14.42 -9.12 -9.14
N ALA A 315 -14.48 -10.41 -9.51
CA ALA A 315 -15.64 -11.25 -9.26
C ALA A 315 -15.85 -11.48 -7.76
N ALA A 316 -14.78 -11.74 -7.01
CA ALA A 316 -14.83 -11.94 -5.57
C ALA A 316 -15.30 -10.67 -4.83
N ILE A 317 -14.79 -9.48 -5.21
CA ILE A 317 -15.23 -8.21 -4.61
C ILE A 317 -16.71 -7.92 -4.89
N TYR A 318 -17.13 -8.11 -6.15
CA TYR A 318 -18.55 -7.95 -6.50
C TYR A 318 -19.43 -8.90 -5.68
N ASP A 319 -19.04 -10.16 -5.55
CA ASP A 319 -19.79 -11.17 -4.81
C ASP A 319 -19.91 -10.82 -3.31
N VAL A 320 -18.82 -10.38 -2.67
CA VAL A 320 -18.86 -9.89 -1.28
C VAL A 320 -19.82 -8.71 -1.14
N CYS A 321 -19.70 -7.69 -2.00
CA CYS A 321 -20.57 -6.52 -1.93
C CYS A 321 -22.04 -6.90 -2.15
N SER A 322 -22.33 -7.81 -3.09
CA SER A 322 -23.68 -8.29 -3.37
C SER A 322 -24.27 -9.04 -2.18
N LYS A 323 -23.51 -9.91 -1.55
CA LYS A 323 -23.93 -10.72 -0.39
C LYS A 323 -24.11 -9.92 0.90
N THR A 324 -23.34 -8.83 1.06
CA THR A 324 -23.37 -8.03 2.30
C THR A 324 -24.28 -6.82 2.23
N MET A 325 -24.43 -6.18 1.07
CA MET A 325 -25.12 -4.89 0.96
C MET A 325 -26.34 -4.92 0.02
N GLY A 326 -26.55 -6.00 -0.73
CA GLY A 326 -27.63 -6.09 -1.73
C GLY A 326 -27.45 -5.10 -2.90
N GLY A 327 -28.46 -4.99 -3.78
CA GLY A 327 -28.32 -4.32 -5.07
C GLY A 327 -27.96 -2.83 -5.02
N VAL A 328 -28.56 -2.03 -4.13
CA VAL A 328 -28.24 -0.59 -4.01
C VAL A 328 -26.87 -0.38 -3.37
N GLY A 329 -26.54 -1.19 -2.37
CA GLY A 329 -25.25 -1.15 -1.71
C GLY A 329 -24.10 -1.54 -2.65
N VAL A 330 -24.33 -2.50 -3.56
CA VAL A 330 -23.35 -2.88 -4.60
C VAL A 330 -22.98 -1.69 -5.46
N ALA A 331 -23.94 -0.91 -5.94
CA ALA A 331 -23.67 0.25 -6.80
C ALA A 331 -22.79 1.28 -6.08
N LEU A 332 -23.09 1.60 -4.83
CA LEU A 332 -22.31 2.53 -4.01
C LEU A 332 -20.91 2.01 -3.70
N ALA A 333 -20.81 0.72 -3.31
CA ALA A 333 -19.54 0.08 -3.02
C ALA A 333 -18.64 0.04 -4.26
N MET A 334 -19.21 -0.34 -5.41
CA MET A 334 -18.45 -0.42 -6.66
C MET A 334 -17.92 0.93 -7.11
N ILE A 335 -18.64 2.03 -6.88
CA ILE A 335 -18.11 3.38 -7.14
C ILE A 335 -16.83 3.60 -6.31
N GLY A 336 -16.83 3.30 -5.02
CA GLY A 336 -15.66 3.43 -4.15
C GLY A 336 -14.48 2.56 -4.62
N VAL A 337 -14.74 1.28 -4.89
CA VAL A 337 -13.71 0.31 -5.29
C VAL A 337 -13.19 0.53 -6.73
N ILE A 338 -13.96 1.15 -7.61
CA ILE A 338 -13.54 1.47 -8.99
C ILE A 338 -12.78 2.79 -9.02
N VAL A 339 -13.34 3.83 -8.43
CA VAL A 339 -12.81 5.20 -8.59
C VAL A 339 -11.55 5.42 -7.76
N CYS A 340 -11.50 4.86 -6.55
CA CYS A 340 -10.33 5.00 -5.67
C CYS A 340 -9.02 4.53 -6.33
N PRO A 341 -8.93 3.30 -6.89
CA PRO A 341 -7.70 2.87 -7.56
C PRO A 341 -7.38 3.67 -8.82
N ILE A 342 -8.38 4.09 -9.60
CA ILE A 342 -8.14 4.92 -10.79
C ILE A 342 -7.43 6.21 -10.40
N THR A 343 -7.86 6.85 -9.32
CA THR A 343 -7.19 8.07 -8.83
C THR A 343 -5.79 7.81 -8.31
N SER A 344 -5.59 6.71 -7.58
CA SER A 344 -4.27 6.29 -7.09
C SER A 344 -3.32 5.87 -8.22
N GLY A 345 -3.84 5.29 -9.30
CA GLY A 345 -3.07 4.96 -10.50
C GLY A 345 -2.57 6.20 -11.25
N ASP A 346 -3.39 7.25 -11.35
CA ASP A 346 -2.95 8.56 -11.88
C ASP A 346 -1.77 9.10 -11.07
N THR A 347 -1.90 9.12 -9.74
CA THR A 347 -0.82 9.61 -8.87
C THR A 347 0.42 8.71 -8.92
N ALA A 348 0.28 7.41 -9.14
CA ALA A 348 1.40 6.49 -9.33
C ALA A 348 2.21 6.81 -10.60
N PHE A 349 1.56 6.93 -11.77
CA PHE A 349 2.25 7.30 -13.01
C PHE A 349 2.85 8.71 -12.94
N ARG A 350 2.16 9.64 -12.28
CA ARG A 350 2.67 11.00 -12.03
C ARG A 350 3.94 10.96 -11.16
N SER A 351 3.94 10.18 -10.09
CA SER A 351 5.11 9.99 -9.22
C SER A 351 6.27 9.32 -9.96
N ALA A 352 6.01 8.29 -10.80
CA ALA A 352 7.02 7.66 -11.63
C ALA A 352 7.68 8.68 -12.58
N ARG A 353 6.87 9.52 -13.22
CA ARG A 353 7.37 10.60 -14.09
C ARG A 353 8.25 11.58 -13.32
N LEU A 354 7.85 11.98 -12.11
CA LEU A 354 8.63 12.90 -11.27
C LEU A 354 9.96 12.27 -10.83
N VAL A 355 9.97 11.00 -10.40
CA VAL A 355 11.21 10.28 -10.05
C VAL A 355 12.18 10.23 -11.23
N LEU A 356 11.69 9.95 -12.46
CA LEU A 356 12.53 9.98 -13.66
C LEU A 356 12.99 11.39 -14.01
N ALA A 357 12.12 12.38 -13.85
CA ALA A 357 12.48 13.78 -14.09
C ALA A 357 13.58 14.26 -13.16
N ASP A 358 13.51 13.93 -11.88
CA ASP A 358 14.55 14.22 -10.88
C ASP A 358 15.86 13.46 -11.19
N TRP A 359 15.74 12.21 -11.61
CA TRP A 359 16.90 11.37 -11.94
C TRP A 359 17.70 11.92 -13.12
N PHE A 360 16.98 12.27 -14.20
CA PHE A 360 17.60 12.77 -15.45
C PHE A 360 17.70 14.30 -15.51
N LYS A 361 17.31 15.01 -14.44
CA LYS A 361 17.28 16.48 -14.34
C LYS A 361 16.48 17.13 -15.48
N ILE A 362 15.30 16.56 -15.78
CA ILE A 362 14.40 17.04 -16.83
C ILE A 362 13.41 18.02 -16.21
N ASP A 363 13.49 19.28 -16.63
CA ASP A 363 12.51 20.31 -16.23
C ASP A 363 11.09 19.94 -16.65
N GLN A 364 10.17 19.93 -15.68
CA GLN A 364 8.74 19.57 -15.86
C GLN A 364 7.83 20.78 -16.14
N GLY A 365 8.39 21.98 -16.24
CA GLY A 365 7.61 23.18 -16.58
C GLY A 365 7.04 23.17 -18.00
N LYS A 366 7.71 22.48 -18.94
CA LYS A 366 7.32 22.40 -20.35
C LYS A 366 6.53 21.14 -20.64
N TYR A 367 5.34 21.27 -21.29
CA TYR A 367 4.47 20.14 -21.65
C TYR A 367 5.17 19.07 -22.48
N ALA A 368 6.00 19.47 -23.47
CA ALA A 368 6.75 18.53 -24.31
C ALA A 368 7.67 17.60 -23.48
N LYS A 369 8.32 18.13 -22.46
CA LYS A 369 9.18 17.36 -21.55
C LYS A 369 8.38 16.45 -20.63
N ARG A 370 7.18 16.86 -20.22
CA ARG A 370 6.24 15.99 -19.48
C ARG A 370 5.81 14.81 -20.34
N LEU A 371 5.42 15.04 -21.60
CA LEU A 371 5.02 14.01 -22.53
C LEU A 371 6.13 13.02 -22.85
N MET A 372 7.37 13.50 -23.00
CA MET A 372 8.54 12.65 -23.27
C MET A 372 8.72 11.55 -22.21
N LEU A 373 8.36 11.81 -20.95
CA LEU A 373 8.40 10.82 -19.88
C LEU A 373 7.08 10.08 -19.68
N CYS A 374 5.95 10.78 -19.82
CA CYS A 374 4.63 10.21 -19.57
C CYS A 374 4.26 9.14 -20.61
N VAL A 375 4.47 9.41 -21.91
CA VAL A 375 4.07 8.50 -22.99
C VAL A 375 4.79 7.14 -22.89
N PRO A 376 6.13 7.06 -22.72
CA PRO A 376 6.80 5.78 -22.53
C PRO A 376 6.33 5.04 -21.26
N LEU A 377 6.10 5.75 -20.13
CA LEU A 377 5.61 5.14 -18.91
C LEU A 377 4.23 4.51 -19.10
N LEU A 378 3.29 5.23 -19.73
CA LEU A 378 1.95 4.71 -20.04
C LEU A 378 2.00 3.57 -21.07
N ALA A 379 2.90 3.64 -22.06
CA ALA A 379 3.09 2.55 -23.02
C ALA A 379 3.61 1.28 -22.34
N VAL A 380 4.57 1.39 -21.41
CA VAL A 380 5.03 0.26 -20.59
C VAL A 380 3.88 -0.26 -19.70
N GLY A 381 3.11 0.63 -19.07
CA GLY A 381 1.93 0.25 -18.29
C GLY A 381 0.87 -0.47 -19.12
N ALA A 382 0.59 0.01 -20.33
CA ALA A 382 -0.30 -0.67 -21.28
C ALA A 382 0.21 -2.08 -21.62
N PHE A 383 1.49 -2.21 -21.98
CA PHE A 383 2.11 -3.52 -22.28
C PHE A 383 2.02 -4.47 -21.10
N VAL A 384 2.39 -4.02 -19.90
CA VAL A 384 2.31 -4.81 -18.66
C VAL A 384 0.87 -5.20 -18.37
N GLY A 385 -0.11 -4.32 -18.64
CA GLY A 385 -1.54 -4.57 -18.41
C GLY A 385 -2.14 -5.71 -19.23
N HIS A 386 -1.46 -6.16 -20.29
CA HIS A 386 -1.87 -7.34 -21.07
C HIS A 386 -1.29 -8.67 -20.52
N LEU A 387 -0.39 -8.61 -19.53
CA LEU A 387 0.11 -9.80 -18.86
C LEU A 387 -0.93 -10.37 -17.89
N ASP A 388 -0.73 -11.62 -17.46
CA ASP A 388 -1.57 -12.24 -16.44
C ASP A 388 -1.56 -11.41 -15.14
N TYR A 389 -2.76 -11.04 -14.66
CA TYR A 389 -2.93 -10.19 -13.48
C TYR A 389 -2.26 -10.78 -12.22
N THR A 390 -2.26 -12.12 -12.08
CA THR A 390 -1.66 -12.78 -10.92
C THR A 390 -0.14 -12.66 -10.92
N ILE A 391 0.48 -12.60 -12.09
CA ILE A 391 1.91 -12.36 -12.25
C ILE A 391 2.23 -10.92 -11.87
N ILE A 392 1.48 -9.96 -12.44
CA ILE A 392 1.65 -8.53 -12.13
C ILE A 392 1.50 -8.28 -10.64
N TRP A 393 0.47 -8.87 -10.00
CA TRP A 393 0.21 -8.74 -8.57
C TRP A 393 1.37 -9.23 -7.70
N ARG A 394 2.00 -10.36 -8.06
CA ARG A 394 3.13 -10.92 -7.30
C ARG A 394 4.37 -10.04 -7.39
N TYR A 395 4.72 -9.57 -8.59
CA TYR A 395 5.83 -8.61 -8.77
C TYR A 395 5.56 -7.30 -8.04
N PHE A 396 4.35 -6.77 -8.17
CA PHE A 396 3.90 -5.59 -7.43
C PHE A 396 4.07 -5.79 -5.92
N SER A 397 3.53 -6.87 -5.37
CA SER A 397 3.56 -7.13 -3.94
C SER A 397 4.99 -7.27 -3.40
N TRP A 398 5.86 -8.01 -4.08
CA TRP A 398 7.26 -8.15 -3.65
C TRP A 398 8.06 -6.86 -3.75
N THR A 399 7.94 -6.13 -4.86
CA THR A 399 8.63 -4.84 -5.06
C THR A 399 8.17 -3.83 -4.01
N ASN A 400 6.88 -3.82 -3.71
CA ASN A 400 6.26 -2.98 -2.70
C ASN A 400 6.85 -3.23 -1.30
N GLN A 401 6.94 -4.48 -0.88
CA GLN A 401 7.50 -4.86 0.43
C GLN A 401 9.01 -4.60 0.51
N THR A 402 9.73 -4.80 -0.59
CA THR A 402 11.17 -4.50 -0.66
C THR A 402 11.43 -3.00 -0.51
N LEU A 403 10.61 -2.17 -1.13
CA LEU A 403 10.71 -0.72 -0.98
C LEU A 403 10.41 -0.29 0.47
N ALA A 404 9.38 -0.85 1.09
CA ALA A 404 9.06 -0.58 2.49
C ALA A 404 10.22 -0.95 3.44
N MET A 405 10.86 -2.07 3.20
CA MET A 405 12.08 -2.48 3.91
C MET A 405 13.18 -1.42 3.84
N ILE A 406 13.48 -0.90 2.64
CA ILE A 406 14.53 0.11 2.44
C ILE A 406 14.16 1.43 3.16
N VAL A 407 12.89 1.82 3.13
CA VAL A 407 12.40 3.01 3.85
C VAL A 407 12.57 2.88 5.36
N LEU A 408 12.25 1.72 5.93
CA LEU A 408 12.46 1.47 7.35
C LEU A 408 13.95 1.53 7.75
N TRP A 409 14.86 1.02 6.91
CA TRP A 409 16.31 1.19 7.13
C TRP A 409 16.76 2.66 7.01
N THR A 410 16.16 3.42 6.08
CA THR A 410 16.40 4.86 5.95
C THR A 410 15.99 5.61 7.22
N ALA A 411 14.79 5.31 7.74
CA ALA A 411 14.29 5.86 8.99
C ALA A 411 15.16 5.45 10.20
N SER A 412 15.69 4.21 10.21
CA SER A 412 16.59 3.74 11.27
C SER A 412 17.89 4.55 11.29
N MET A 413 18.47 4.84 10.13
CA MET A 413 19.68 5.65 10.03
C MET A 413 19.41 7.12 10.40
N PHE A 414 18.26 7.67 10.03
CA PHE A 414 17.83 8.99 10.48
C PHE A 414 17.78 9.07 12.00
N LEU A 415 17.04 8.15 12.66
CA LEU A 415 16.90 8.15 14.12
C LEU A 415 18.25 7.97 14.84
N PHE A 416 19.12 7.14 14.28
CA PHE A 416 20.48 7.01 14.80
C PHE A 416 21.25 8.33 14.73
N LYS A 417 21.25 9.02 13.58
CA LYS A 417 21.94 10.32 13.41
C LYS A 417 21.38 11.39 14.35
N GLU A 418 20.08 11.37 14.59
CA GLU A 418 19.40 12.26 15.56
C GLU A 418 19.57 11.82 17.03
N LYS A 419 20.34 10.76 17.31
CA LYS A 419 20.55 10.19 18.66
C LYS A 419 19.25 9.78 19.36
N LYS A 420 18.26 9.33 18.57
CA LYS A 420 16.95 8.88 19.01
C LYS A 420 16.86 7.35 19.03
N ASN A 421 15.77 6.80 19.59
CA ASN A 421 15.55 5.36 19.64
C ASN A 421 15.24 4.79 18.24
N TYR A 422 16.24 4.26 17.56
CA TYR A 422 16.12 3.65 16.24
C TYR A 422 15.51 2.24 16.23
N TRP A 423 15.35 1.60 17.39
CA TRP A 423 14.80 0.25 17.46
C TRP A 423 13.37 0.16 16.95
N ILE A 424 12.58 1.23 17.06
CA ILE A 424 11.20 1.27 16.56
C ILE A 424 11.10 1.11 15.04
N THR A 425 12.17 1.38 14.32
CA THR A 425 12.28 1.22 12.85
C THR A 425 13.19 0.06 12.46
N ALA A 426 14.28 -0.19 13.20
CA ALA A 426 15.26 -1.23 12.89
C ALA A 426 14.70 -2.65 13.09
N VAL A 427 13.85 -2.86 14.10
CA VAL A 427 13.18 -4.16 14.31
C VAL A 427 12.26 -4.51 13.15
N PRO A 428 11.28 -3.66 12.77
CA PRO A 428 10.46 -3.95 11.60
C PRO A 428 11.26 -3.96 10.29
N ALA A 429 12.33 -3.17 10.15
CA ALA A 429 13.23 -3.24 8.98
C ALA A 429 13.88 -4.62 8.84
N THR A 430 14.37 -5.17 9.95
CA THR A 430 14.98 -6.51 9.99
C THR A 430 13.95 -7.59 9.66
N PHE A 431 12.76 -7.51 10.25
CA PHE A 431 11.67 -8.43 9.96
C PHE A 431 11.28 -8.40 8.47
N MET A 432 11.09 -7.19 7.90
CA MET A 432 10.74 -7.04 6.49
C MET A 432 11.88 -7.47 5.57
N SER A 433 13.14 -7.37 6.01
CA SER A 433 14.28 -7.93 5.28
C SER A 433 14.19 -9.46 5.21
N ALA A 434 13.85 -10.11 6.32
CA ALA A 434 13.65 -11.57 6.32
C ALA A 434 12.48 -11.98 5.43
N VAL A 435 11.35 -11.28 5.50
CA VAL A 435 10.16 -11.55 4.67
C VAL A 435 10.49 -11.38 3.17
N SER A 436 11.02 -10.23 2.77
CA SER A 436 11.28 -9.90 1.37
C SER A 436 12.35 -10.81 0.76
N MET A 437 13.44 -11.06 1.49
CA MET A 437 14.53 -11.91 0.98
C MET A 437 14.13 -13.39 0.95
N THR A 438 13.38 -13.88 1.94
CA THR A 438 12.86 -15.27 1.87
C THR A 438 11.96 -15.44 0.65
N TYR A 439 11.09 -14.48 0.36
CA TYR A 439 10.24 -14.52 -0.82
C TYR A 439 11.06 -14.52 -2.12
N PHE A 440 12.08 -13.68 -2.21
CA PHE A 440 12.99 -13.62 -3.35
C PHE A 440 13.65 -14.98 -3.66
N PHE A 441 14.06 -15.71 -2.63
CA PHE A 441 14.60 -17.04 -2.83
C PHE A 441 13.54 -18.07 -3.16
N TYR A 442 12.34 -17.97 -2.59
CA TYR A 442 11.29 -18.97 -2.67
C TYR A 442 10.42 -18.85 -3.93
N ALA A 443 10.05 -17.63 -4.33
CA ALA A 443 9.03 -17.39 -5.33
C ALA A 443 9.45 -17.89 -6.72
N LYS A 444 8.48 -18.46 -7.46
CA LYS A 444 8.70 -19.01 -8.82
C LYS A 444 9.13 -17.93 -9.82
N GLU A 445 8.66 -16.71 -9.64
CA GLU A 445 9.01 -15.54 -10.44
C GLU A 445 10.38 -14.92 -10.10
N CYS A 446 11.05 -15.45 -9.06
CA CYS A 446 12.39 -15.04 -8.63
C CYS A 446 13.36 -16.23 -8.77
N LEU A 447 13.97 -16.70 -7.67
CA LEU A 447 14.95 -17.78 -7.74
C LEU A 447 14.36 -19.21 -7.66
N ASN A 448 13.10 -19.33 -7.27
CA ASN A 448 12.35 -20.60 -7.21
C ASN A 448 13.07 -21.72 -6.43
N LEU A 449 13.69 -21.38 -5.32
CA LEU A 449 14.36 -22.35 -4.44
C LEU A 449 13.36 -22.94 -3.44
N GLY A 450 13.58 -24.19 -3.05
CA GLY A 450 12.74 -24.83 -2.03
C GLY A 450 12.85 -24.15 -0.65
N THR A 451 11.84 -24.36 0.21
CA THR A 451 11.79 -23.77 1.56
C THR A 451 13.01 -24.07 2.42
N LYS A 452 13.63 -25.26 2.25
CA LYS A 452 14.86 -25.66 2.97
C LYS A 452 16.05 -24.74 2.70
N VAL A 453 16.10 -24.08 1.55
CA VAL A 453 17.15 -23.13 1.16
C VAL A 453 16.66 -21.69 1.36
N ALA A 454 15.45 -21.39 0.91
CA ALA A 454 14.90 -20.03 0.92
C ALA A 454 14.76 -19.45 2.33
N TYR A 455 14.33 -20.25 3.31
CA TYR A 455 14.13 -19.77 4.69
C TYR A 455 15.45 -19.39 5.37
N PRO A 456 16.44 -20.27 5.47
CA PRO A 456 17.71 -19.87 6.06
C PRO A 456 18.39 -18.75 5.29
N ALA A 457 18.37 -18.76 3.96
CA ALA A 457 19.00 -17.72 3.15
C ALA A 457 18.37 -16.33 3.42
N GLY A 458 17.04 -16.24 3.46
CA GLY A 458 16.35 -14.98 3.77
C GLY A 458 16.65 -14.45 5.18
N ILE A 459 16.69 -15.33 6.18
CA ILE A 459 17.04 -14.98 7.55
C ILE A 459 18.50 -14.53 7.67
N ILE A 460 19.42 -15.23 7.03
CA ILE A 460 20.85 -14.87 7.01
C ILE A 460 21.03 -13.48 6.38
N ILE A 461 20.38 -13.20 5.25
CA ILE A 461 20.50 -11.88 4.62
C ILE A 461 19.91 -10.78 5.51
N ALA A 462 18.80 -11.03 6.19
CA ALA A 462 18.25 -10.08 7.15
C ALA A 462 19.24 -9.80 8.30
N ALA A 463 19.89 -10.84 8.82
CA ALA A 463 20.94 -10.69 9.83
C ALA A 463 22.16 -9.92 9.29
N VAL A 464 22.52 -10.12 8.01
CA VAL A 464 23.60 -9.35 7.36
C VAL A 464 23.21 -7.88 7.24
N PHE A 465 21.99 -7.55 6.81
CA PHE A 465 21.54 -6.16 6.72
C PHE A 465 21.53 -5.49 8.10
N PHE A 466 21.04 -6.19 9.13
CA PHE A 466 21.12 -5.71 10.49
C PHE A 466 22.58 -5.50 10.95
N GLY A 467 23.47 -6.45 10.64
CA GLY A 467 24.91 -6.35 10.94
C GLY A 467 25.56 -5.15 10.25
N ILE A 468 25.24 -4.88 8.97
CA ILE A 468 25.73 -3.70 8.23
C ILE A 468 25.24 -2.41 8.90
N PHE A 469 23.98 -2.35 9.31
CA PHE A 469 23.43 -1.21 10.05
C PHE A 469 24.17 -0.98 11.37
N MET A 470 24.36 -2.02 12.16
CA MET A 470 25.09 -1.92 13.44
C MET A 470 26.56 -1.56 13.27
N TYR A 471 27.20 -2.02 12.19
CA TYR A 471 28.57 -1.62 11.86
C TYR A 471 28.63 -0.12 11.48
N ALA A 472 27.71 0.34 10.63
CA ALA A 472 27.62 1.74 10.22
C ALA A 472 27.39 2.66 11.43
N THR A 473 26.50 2.29 12.34
CA THR A 473 26.25 3.07 13.57
C THR A 473 27.49 3.15 14.47
N ARG A 474 28.22 2.04 14.67
CA ARG A 474 29.46 2.03 15.47
C ARG A 474 30.56 2.88 14.84
N LYS A 475 30.70 2.83 13.49
CA LYS A 475 31.70 3.63 12.77
C LYS A 475 31.44 5.12 12.96
N HIS A 476 30.20 5.57 12.74
CA HIS A 476 29.82 6.99 12.93
C HIS A 476 30.00 7.47 14.38
N THR A 477 29.74 6.61 15.37
CA THR A 477 29.98 6.98 16.78
C THR A 477 31.46 7.19 17.06
N LYS A 478 32.36 6.39 16.45
CA LYS A 478 33.81 6.53 16.62
C LYS A 478 34.38 7.76 15.88
N GLU A 479 33.81 8.15 14.76
CA GLU A 479 34.22 9.34 14.00
C GLU A 479 33.74 10.65 14.65
N ALA A 480 32.70 10.59 15.49
CA ALA A 480 32.15 11.73 16.23
C ALA A 480 32.70 11.90 17.64
N ALA A 481 33.44 10.92 18.17
CA ALA A 481 34.16 10.93 19.47
C ALA A 481 35.62 11.35 19.28
#